data_a0a1b68dd552fb1fb9b8431f89e2e19f
#
_entry.id   a0a1b68dd552fb1fb9b8431f89e2e19f
#
_cell.length_a   1.000
_cell.length_b   1.000
_cell.length_c   1.000
_cell.angle_alpha   90.00
_cell.angle_beta   90.00
_cell.angle_gamma   90.00
#
_symmetry.space_group_name_H-M   'P 1'
#
loop_
_entity.id
_entity.type
_entity.pdbx_description
1 polymer ?
#
loop_
_entity_poly.entity_id
_entity_poly.type
_entity_poly.pdbx_seq_one_letter_code
_entity_poly.pdbx_strand_id
1 'polypeptide(L)'
;MNGEEGALGEWVGARYAKAYRTAVLICRNPADAEEAVQDAFLRAWRFRDALPGDERREAWLYRVLVNACYSKLRKEVPRRDREREVLDVERGPSATTESPEVRAERSALADALDSTLKDLPEPLRVVVILRYFADLSEREIAIAIRRRPGTVKSRLHDARRKLAADSRLAPFAPNAGDVEVTAP
;
A
#
# COMPACT_ATOMS: atom_id res chain seq x y z
N MET A 1 3.84 1.40 -33.96
CA MET A 1 2.93 0.72 -33.05
C MET A 1 3.64 -0.12 -31.97
N ASN A 2 4.76 -0.79 -32.29
CA ASN A 2 5.44 -1.70 -31.35
C ASN A 2 6.24 -1.03 -30.21
N GLY A 3 6.62 0.24 -30.32
CA GLY A 3 7.44 0.90 -29.29
C GLY A 3 6.65 1.35 -28.05
N GLU A 4 5.44 1.86 -28.23
CA GLU A 4 4.60 2.33 -27.11
C GLU A 4 4.00 1.17 -26.30
N GLU A 5 3.68 0.07 -26.96
CA GLU A 5 3.23 -1.17 -26.30
C GLU A 5 4.33 -1.79 -25.44
N GLY A 6 5.58 -1.81 -25.93
CA GLY A 6 6.73 -2.25 -25.16
C GLY A 6 6.99 -1.39 -23.95
N ALA A 7 6.98 -0.06 -24.10
CA ALA A 7 7.18 0.88 -23.00
C ALA A 7 6.10 0.77 -21.92
N LEU A 8 4.84 0.57 -22.28
CA LEU A 8 3.77 0.34 -21.31
C LEU A 8 3.93 -1.00 -20.60
N GLY A 9 4.32 -2.06 -21.31
CA GLY A 9 4.61 -3.37 -20.73
C GLY A 9 5.71 -3.33 -19.67
N GLU A 10 6.81 -2.64 -19.97
CA GLU A 10 7.92 -2.42 -19.03
C GLU A 10 7.46 -1.58 -17.81
N TRP A 11 6.69 -0.52 -18.06
CA TRP A 11 6.16 0.32 -17.00
C TRP A 11 5.23 -0.45 -16.05
N VAL A 12 4.38 -1.33 -16.58
CA VAL A 12 3.51 -2.24 -15.83
C VAL A 12 4.34 -3.24 -15.03
N GLY A 13 5.30 -3.92 -15.68
CA GLY A 13 6.14 -4.93 -15.04
C GLY A 13 6.91 -4.36 -13.84
N ALA A 14 7.48 -3.16 -13.99
CA ALA A 14 8.21 -2.48 -12.92
C ALA A 14 7.32 -2.13 -11.69
N ARG A 15 6.01 -2.01 -11.87
CA ARG A 15 5.08 -1.57 -10.82
C ARG A 15 4.19 -2.66 -10.26
N TYR A 16 4.11 -3.81 -10.94
CA TYR A 16 3.20 -4.89 -10.56
C TYR A 16 3.38 -5.33 -9.10
N ALA A 17 4.61 -5.66 -8.71
CA ALA A 17 4.89 -6.16 -7.36
C ALA A 17 4.52 -5.13 -6.26
N LYS A 18 4.78 -3.83 -6.50
CA LYS A 18 4.44 -2.75 -5.57
C LYS A 18 2.92 -2.55 -5.50
N ALA A 19 2.24 -2.57 -6.65
CA ALA A 19 0.79 -2.44 -6.75
C ALA A 19 0.08 -3.63 -6.08
N TYR A 20 0.56 -4.85 -6.29
CA TYR A 20 0.01 -6.05 -5.67
C TYR A 20 0.13 -6.01 -4.15
N ARG A 21 1.33 -5.75 -3.61
CA ARG A 21 1.53 -5.60 -2.16
C ARG A 21 0.62 -4.52 -1.57
N THR A 22 0.49 -3.38 -2.24
CA THR A 22 -0.42 -2.30 -1.82
C THR A 22 -1.87 -2.77 -1.80
N ALA A 23 -2.32 -3.48 -2.84
CA ALA A 23 -3.67 -4.02 -2.92
C ALA A 23 -3.95 -5.07 -1.83
N VAL A 24 -2.98 -5.96 -1.55
CA VAL A 24 -3.08 -6.95 -0.47
C VAL A 24 -3.30 -6.27 0.88
N LEU A 25 -2.53 -5.23 1.20
CA LEU A 25 -2.68 -4.48 2.45
C LEU A 25 -4.03 -3.74 2.54
N ILE A 26 -4.58 -3.28 1.41
CA ILE A 26 -5.89 -2.61 1.38
C ILE A 26 -7.03 -3.62 1.45
N CYS A 27 -7.06 -4.63 0.58
CA CYS A 27 -8.12 -5.63 0.46
C CYS A 27 -8.10 -6.64 1.61
N ARG A 28 -6.92 -6.94 2.16
CA ARG A 28 -6.72 -7.98 3.19
C ARG A 28 -7.13 -9.38 2.73
N ASN A 29 -7.15 -9.58 1.44
CA ASN A 29 -7.43 -10.84 0.76
C ASN A 29 -6.59 -10.89 -0.52
N PRO A 30 -5.71 -11.91 -0.71
CA PRO A 30 -4.85 -12.03 -1.87
C PRO A 30 -5.61 -12.15 -3.20
N ALA A 31 -6.70 -12.92 -3.23
CA ALA A 31 -7.48 -13.10 -4.45
C ALA A 31 -8.16 -11.79 -4.89
N ASP A 32 -8.74 -11.03 -3.95
CA ASP A 32 -9.31 -9.71 -4.24
C ASP A 32 -8.25 -8.71 -4.65
N ALA A 33 -7.06 -8.79 -4.05
CA ALA A 33 -5.92 -7.94 -4.42
C ALA A 33 -5.46 -8.22 -5.85
N GLU A 34 -5.32 -9.50 -6.21
CA GLU A 34 -4.93 -9.90 -7.55
C GLU A 34 -5.93 -9.40 -8.60
N GLU A 35 -7.23 -9.64 -8.39
CA GLU A 35 -8.27 -9.13 -9.29
C GLU A 35 -8.24 -7.59 -9.38
N ALA A 36 -8.05 -6.87 -8.26
CA ALA A 36 -7.97 -5.41 -8.26
C ALA A 36 -6.77 -4.90 -9.06
N VAL A 37 -5.63 -5.59 -8.97
CA VAL A 37 -4.41 -5.26 -9.73
C VAL A 37 -4.62 -5.54 -11.21
N GLN A 38 -5.17 -6.70 -11.56
CA GLN A 38 -5.49 -7.04 -12.96
C GLN A 38 -6.44 -6.00 -13.57
N ASP A 39 -7.52 -5.64 -12.86
CA ASP A 39 -8.45 -4.60 -13.30
C ASP A 39 -7.76 -3.24 -13.52
N ALA A 40 -6.83 -2.86 -12.64
CA ALA A 40 -6.11 -1.60 -12.75
C ALA A 40 -5.19 -1.57 -13.98
N PHE A 41 -4.44 -2.64 -14.24
CA PHE A 41 -3.54 -2.73 -15.39
C PHE A 41 -4.28 -2.94 -16.71
N LEU A 42 -5.39 -3.69 -16.73
CA LEU A 42 -6.25 -3.78 -17.90
C LEU A 42 -6.84 -2.41 -18.28
N ARG A 43 -7.19 -1.57 -17.30
CA ARG A 43 -7.63 -0.19 -17.56
C ARG A 43 -6.47 0.66 -18.07
N ALA A 44 -5.26 0.52 -17.53
CA ALA A 44 -4.09 1.21 -18.07
C ALA A 44 -3.85 0.84 -19.54
N TRP A 45 -3.98 -0.43 -19.88
CA TRP A 45 -3.86 -0.90 -21.24
C TRP A 45 -4.95 -0.35 -22.18
N ARG A 46 -6.21 -0.38 -21.74
CA ARG A 46 -7.35 0.14 -22.54
C ARG A 46 -7.27 1.63 -22.80
N PHE A 47 -6.74 2.39 -21.86
CA PHE A 47 -6.65 3.85 -21.96
C PHE A 47 -5.23 4.33 -22.21
N ARG A 48 -4.34 3.48 -22.77
CA ARG A 48 -2.93 3.80 -22.96
C ARG A 48 -2.70 5.12 -23.70
N ASP A 49 -3.49 5.38 -24.73
CA ASP A 49 -3.38 6.59 -25.57
C ASP A 49 -3.88 7.87 -24.83
N ALA A 50 -4.62 7.70 -23.74
CA ALA A 50 -5.17 8.77 -22.91
C ALA A 50 -4.61 8.77 -21.48
N LEU A 51 -3.55 8.00 -21.22
CA LEU A 51 -2.88 8.04 -19.93
C LEU A 51 -2.29 9.42 -19.66
N PRO A 52 -2.37 9.92 -18.44
CA PRO A 52 -1.71 11.17 -18.09
C PRO A 52 -0.19 11.04 -18.26
N GLY A 53 0.49 12.16 -18.46
CA GLY A 53 1.95 12.22 -18.50
C GLY A 53 2.59 11.61 -17.24
N ASP A 54 3.87 11.29 -17.32
CA ASP A 54 4.60 10.47 -16.34
C ASP A 54 4.44 10.93 -14.90
N GLU A 55 4.44 12.24 -14.63
CA GLU A 55 4.26 12.81 -13.29
C GLU A 55 2.92 12.47 -12.63
N ARG A 56 1.87 12.20 -13.42
CA ARG A 56 0.51 11.90 -12.91
C ARG A 56 0.09 10.45 -13.11
N ARG A 57 0.86 9.69 -13.89
CA ARG A 57 0.53 8.32 -14.28
C ARG A 57 0.48 7.40 -13.07
N GLU A 58 1.38 7.56 -12.13
CA GLU A 58 1.41 6.77 -10.91
C GLU A 58 0.20 7.08 -10.00
N ALA A 59 -0.10 8.34 -9.75
CA ALA A 59 -1.29 8.74 -9.00
C ALA A 59 -2.59 8.26 -9.68
N TRP A 60 -2.63 8.26 -11.02
CA TRP A 60 -3.75 7.71 -11.77
C TRP A 60 -3.89 6.19 -11.57
N LEU A 61 -2.79 5.43 -11.67
CA LEU A 61 -2.77 3.99 -11.42
C LEU A 61 -3.31 3.67 -10.02
N TYR A 62 -2.77 4.31 -9.00
CA TYR A 62 -3.24 4.09 -7.62
C TYR A 62 -4.69 4.54 -7.41
N ARG A 63 -5.18 5.55 -8.13
CA ARG A 63 -6.61 5.90 -8.12
C ARG A 63 -7.47 4.75 -8.64
N VAL A 64 -7.06 4.12 -9.75
CA VAL A 64 -7.79 2.99 -10.31
C VAL A 64 -7.72 1.78 -9.37
N LEU A 65 -6.54 1.47 -8.85
CA LEU A 65 -6.30 0.38 -7.92
C LEU A 65 -7.13 0.52 -6.63
N VAL A 66 -7.08 1.69 -5.98
CA VAL A 66 -7.86 1.96 -4.76
C VAL A 66 -9.37 1.83 -5.01
N ASN A 67 -9.86 2.32 -6.15
CA ASN A 67 -11.27 2.16 -6.51
C ASN A 67 -11.64 0.68 -6.73
N ALA A 68 -10.77 -0.12 -7.34
CA ALA A 68 -10.98 -1.56 -7.49
C ALA A 68 -11.00 -2.27 -6.13
N CYS A 69 -10.04 -1.98 -5.24
CA CYS A 69 -10.02 -2.50 -3.88
C CYS A 69 -11.29 -2.14 -3.10
N TYR A 70 -11.74 -0.88 -3.15
CA TYR A 70 -12.98 -0.48 -2.50
C TYR A 70 -14.22 -1.18 -3.05
N SER A 71 -14.23 -1.51 -4.34
CA SER A 71 -15.32 -2.28 -4.94
C SER A 71 -15.38 -3.70 -4.39
N LYS A 72 -14.23 -4.31 -4.11
CA LYS A 72 -14.13 -5.63 -3.47
C LYS A 72 -14.59 -5.56 -2.01
N LEU A 73 -14.06 -4.65 -1.22
CA LEU A 73 -14.43 -4.47 0.19
C LEU A 73 -15.93 -4.26 0.38
N ARG A 74 -16.60 -3.53 -0.53
CA ARG A 74 -18.06 -3.32 -0.47
C ARG A 74 -18.87 -4.57 -0.79
N LYS A 75 -18.35 -5.49 -1.60
CA LYS A 75 -19.02 -6.76 -1.91
C LYS A 75 -18.92 -7.76 -0.76
N GLU A 76 -17.96 -7.61 0.14
CA GLU A 76 -17.70 -8.52 1.26
C GLU A 76 -18.56 -8.26 2.52
N VAL A 77 -19.34 -7.18 2.58
CA VAL A 77 -20.19 -6.87 3.75
C VAL A 77 -21.10 -8.04 4.20
N PRO A 78 -21.53 -9.00 3.36
CA PRO A 78 -22.24 -10.21 3.79
C PRO A 78 -21.33 -11.42 4.09
N ARG A 79 -20.02 -11.34 3.89
CA ARG A 79 -19.09 -12.50 3.92
C ARG A 79 -18.12 -12.48 5.10
N ARG A 80 -18.66 -12.23 6.31
CA ARG A 80 -17.83 -12.10 7.53
C ARG A 80 -17.20 -13.39 8.07
N ASP A 81 -17.34 -14.55 7.40
CA ASP A 81 -16.89 -15.86 7.91
C ASP A 81 -16.01 -16.65 6.92
N ARG A 82 -15.09 -16.02 6.21
CA ARG A 82 -14.04 -16.77 5.50
C ARG A 82 -12.66 -16.43 6.05
N GLU A 83 -12.18 -17.43 6.78
CA GLU A 83 -10.82 -17.81 7.14
C GLU A 83 -9.70 -16.80 6.85
N ARG A 84 -9.08 -16.43 7.97
CA ARG A 84 -7.79 -15.76 8.04
C ARG A 84 -6.72 -16.64 7.40
N GLU A 85 -6.58 -16.58 6.11
CA GLU A 85 -5.34 -16.97 5.48
C GLU A 85 -4.29 -15.93 5.87
N VAL A 86 -3.32 -16.36 6.67
CA VAL A 86 -2.15 -15.58 7.05
C VAL A 86 -1.50 -15.13 5.75
N LEU A 87 -1.50 -13.81 5.52
CA LEU A 87 -0.87 -13.22 4.37
C LEU A 87 0.66 -13.35 4.54
N ASP A 88 1.21 -14.48 4.13
CA ASP A 88 2.61 -14.56 3.73
C ASP A 88 2.76 -13.73 2.45
N VAL A 89 2.75 -12.41 2.63
CA VAL A 89 3.23 -11.53 1.57
C VAL A 89 4.68 -11.91 1.39
N GLU A 90 4.98 -12.67 0.34
CA GLU A 90 6.34 -13.04 -0.02
C GLU A 90 7.22 -11.80 0.09
N ARG A 91 7.97 -11.75 1.17
CA ARG A 91 9.02 -10.76 1.37
C ARG A 91 10.03 -11.08 0.29
N GLY A 92 10.06 -10.24 -0.75
CA GLY A 92 10.99 -10.42 -1.86
C GLY A 92 12.38 -10.78 -1.32
N PRO A 93 13.14 -11.63 -2.02
CA PRO A 93 14.39 -12.16 -1.53
C PRO A 93 15.35 -11.01 -1.22
N SER A 94 15.43 -10.63 0.05
CA SER A 94 16.54 -9.84 0.55
C SER A 94 17.70 -10.82 0.70
N ALA A 95 18.53 -10.88 -0.32
CA ALA A 95 19.81 -11.60 -0.25
C ALA A 95 20.78 -10.79 0.62
N THR A 96 20.48 -10.68 1.90
CA THR A 96 21.38 -10.14 2.90
C THR A 96 21.69 -11.26 3.89
N THR A 97 22.95 -11.42 4.21
CA THR A 97 23.47 -12.32 5.25
C THR A 97 23.09 -11.73 6.62
N GLU A 98 21.79 -11.69 6.92
CA GLU A 98 21.28 -11.21 8.20
C GLU A 98 21.38 -12.32 9.25
N SER A 99 21.76 -11.96 10.49
CA SER A 99 21.78 -12.93 11.59
C SER A 99 20.35 -13.42 11.90
N PRO A 100 20.19 -14.62 12.47
CA PRO A 100 18.89 -15.17 12.84
C PRO A 100 18.08 -14.23 13.77
N GLU A 101 18.76 -13.54 14.68
CA GLU A 101 18.16 -12.60 15.64
C GLU A 101 17.55 -11.39 14.92
N VAL A 102 18.30 -10.76 14.00
CA VAL A 102 17.83 -9.62 13.19
C VAL A 102 16.63 -10.03 12.32
N ARG A 103 16.64 -11.24 11.80
CA ARG A 103 15.52 -11.78 11.02
C ARG A 103 14.28 -11.98 11.89
N ALA A 104 14.44 -12.53 13.10
CA ALA A 104 13.34 -12.72 14.05
C ALA A 104 12.73 -11.39 14.48
N GLU A 105 13.55 -10.39 14.82
CA GLU A 105 13.09 -9.06 15.20
C GLU A 105 12.32 -8.38 14.05
N ARG A 106 12.85 -8.46 12.83
CA ARG A 106 12.17 -7.91 11.65
C ARG A 106 10.84 -8.62 11.37
N SER A 107 10.77 -9.93 11.60
CA SER A 107 9.51 -10.67 11.48
C SER A 107 8.50 -10.20 12.53
N ALA A 108 8.90 -10.10 13.78
CA ALA A 108 8.05 -9.64 14.86
C ALA A 108 7.52 -8.21 14.63
N LEU A 109 8.37 -7.29 14.15
CA LEU A 109 7.94 -5.95 13.76
C LEU A 109 6.92 -5.97 12.62
N ALA A 110 7.14 -6.81 11.60
CA ALA A 110 6.21 -6.91 10.48
C ALA A 110 4.84 -7.46 10.91
N ASP A 111 4.81 -8.44 11.80
CA ASP A 111 3.58 -9.00 12.35
C ASP A 111 2.83 -7.98 13.22
N ALA A 112 3.56 -7.22 14.05
CA ALA A 112 3.00 -6.15 14.85
C ALA A 112 2.40 -5.04 13.97
N LEU A 113 3.12 -4.61 12.91
CA LEU A 113 2.64 -3.62 11.95
C LEU A 113 1.40 -4.11 11.19
N ASP A 114 1.39 -5.34 10.69
CA ASP A 114 0.23 -5.91 10.01
C ASP A 114 -1.00 -5.94 10.93
N SER A 115 -0.82 -6.40 12.16
CA SER A 115 -1.88 -6.45 13.16
C SER A 115 -2.43 -5.05 13.48
N THR A 116 -1.54 -4.06 13.70
CA THR A 116 -1.93 -2.68 14.00
C THR A 116 -2.63 -2.02 12.80
N LEU A 117 -2.13 -2.27 11.58
CA LEU A 117 -2.78 -1.78 10.36
C LEU A 117 -4.18 -2.37 10.18
N LYS A 118 -4.40 -3.63 10.57
CA LYS A 118 -5.72 -4.29 10.54
C LYS A 118 -6.75 -3.58 11.41
N ASP A 119 -6.33 -3.05 12.55
CA ASP A 119 -7.20 -2.39 13.51
C ASP A 119 -7.45 -0.91 13.18
N LEU A 120 -6.66 -0.32 12.28
CA LEU A 120 -6.94 1.03 11.82
C LEU A 120 -8.27 1.10 11.04
N PRO A 121 -9.10 2.13 11.27
CA PRO A 121 -10.21 2.44 10.38
C PRO A 121 -9.75 2.51 8.93
N GLU A 122 -10.53 1.93 8.00
CA GLU A 122 -10.18 1.83 6.57
C GLU A 122 -9.67 3.16 5.97
N PRO A 123 -10.31 4.34 6.21
CA PRO A 123 -9.82 5.58 5.62
C PRO A 123 -8.45 6.04 6.13
N LEU A 124 -8.05 5.64 7.34
CA LEU A 124 -6.74 5.91 7.91
C LEU A 124 -5.72 4.90 7.40
N ARG A 125 -6.09 3.62 7.37
CA ARG A 125 -5.25 2.53 6.85
C ARG A 125 -4.83 2.80 5.40
N VAL A 126 -5.79 3.15 4.53
CA VAL A 126 -5.50 3.41 3.11
C VAL A 126 -4.49 4.54 2.92
N VAL A 127 -4.61 5.66 3.63
CA VAL A 127 -3.66 6.78 3.46
C VAL A 127 -2.26 6.42 3.98
N VAL A 128 -2.15 5.60 5.03
CA VAL A 128 -0.87 5.07 5.53
C VAL A 128 -0.23 4.16 4.50
N ILE A 129 -0.98 3.21 3.96
CA ILE A 129 -0.48 2.29 2.94
C ILE A 129 0.00 3.06 1.71
N LEU A 130 -0.77 4.01 1.21
CA LEU A 130 -0.40 4.81 0.06
C LEU A 130 0.83 5.70 0.33
N ARG A 131 1.01 6.20 1.56
CA ARG A 131 2.16 7.04 1.92
C ARG A 131 3.44 6.24 2.07
N TYR A 132 3.40 5.11 2.79
CA TYR A 132 4.61 4.42 3.24
C TYR A 132 4.94 3.15 2.44
N PHE A 133 3.97 2.52 1.79
CA PHE A 133 4.21 1.33 0.96
C PHE A 133 4.17 1.65 -0.54
N ALA A 134 3.29 2.56 -0.96
CA ALA A 134 3.22 3.03 -2.33
C ALA A 134 4.12 4.25 -2.60
N ASP A 135 4.64 4.90 -1.55
CA ASP A 135 5.53 6.05 -1.62
C ASP A 135 4.94 7.27 -2.35
N LEU A 136 3.64 7.48 -2.18
CA LEU A 136 2.95 8.61 -2.80
C LEU A 136 3.06 9.87 -1.92
N SER A 137 3.19 11.02 -2.57
CA SER A 137 3.03 12.32 -1.92
C SER A 137 1.58 12.55 -1.46
N GLU A 138 1.36 13.48 -0.52
CA GLU A 138 0.00 13.83 -0.07
C GLU A 138 -0.90 14.30 -1.20
N ARG A 139 -0.35 14.95 -2.24
CA ARG A 139 -1.09 15.40 -3.44
C ARG A 139 -1.52 14.22 -4.28
N GLU A 140 -0.65 13.25 -4.52
CA GLU A 140 -0.96 12.03 -5.26
C GLU A 140 -1.97 11.16 -4.52
N ILE A 141 -1.84 11.03 -3.19
CA ILE A 141 -2.83 10.35 -2.35
C ILE A 141 -4.19 11.04 -2.49
N ALA A 142 -4.24 12.38 -2.45
CA ALA A 142 -5.48 13.12 -2.60
C ALA A 142 -6.18 12.82 -3.95
N ILE A 143 -5.39 12.71 -5.03
CA ILE A 143 -5.88 12.28 -6.36
C ILE A 143 -6.38 10.84 -6.30
N ALA A 144 -5.59 9.92 -5.71
CA ALA A 144 -5.89 8.50 -5.66
C ALA A 144 -7.21 8.22 -4.90
N ILE A 145 -7.43 8.84 -3.76
CA ILE A 145 -8.64 8.62 -2.94
C ILE A 145 -9.77 9.63 -3.21
N ARG A 146 -9.61 10.54 -4.16
CA ARG A 146 -10.56 11.61 -4.51
C ARG A 146 -10.97 12.46 -3.29
N ARG A 147 -9.99 12.95 -2.55
CA ARG A 147 -10.19 13.84 -1.40
C ARG A 147 -9.30 15.07 -1.51
N ARG A 148 -9.58 16.09 -0.70
CA ARG A 148 -8.74 17.29 -0.63
C ARG A 148 -7.42 16.96 0.08
N PRO A 149 -6.29 17.61 -0.26
CA PRO A 149 -5.01 17.39 0.41
C PRO A 149 -5.08 17.58 1.94
N GLY A 150 -5.85 18.56 2.42
CA GLY A 150 -6.09 18.76 3.85
C GLY A 150 -6.74 17.55 4.54
N THR A 151 -7.63 16.82 3.85
CA THR A 151 -8.22 15.58 4.37
C THR A 151 -7.17 14.47 4.45
N VAL A 152 -6.24 14.40 3.50
CA VAL A 152 -5.13 13.43 3.54
C VAL A 152 -4.22 13.73 4.72
N LYS A 153 -3.82 15.01 4.89
CA LYS A 153 -2.97 15.46 5.99
C LYS A 153 -3.59 15.13 7.36
N SER A 154 -4.87 15.44 7.57
CA SER A 154 -5.55 15.12 8.85
C SER A 154 -5.62 13.61 9.09
N ARG A 155 -5.94 12.80 8.06
CA ARG A 155 -5.98 11.35 8.18
C ARG A 155 -4.61 10.74 8.49
N LEU A 156 -3.54 11.23 7.85
CA LEU A 156 -2.18 10.79 8.15
C LEU A 156 -1.78 11.16 9.58
N HIS A 157 -2.14 12.35 10.04
CA HIS A 157 -1.90 12.77 11.43
C HIS A 157 -2.63 11.84 12.43
N ASP A 158 -3.93 11.60 12.22
CA ASP A 158 -4.73 10.72 13.09
C ASP A 158 -4.22 9.27 13.06
N ALA A 159 -3.82 8.78 11.90
CA ALA A 159 -3.25 7.45 11.76
C ALA A 159 -1.94 7.32 12.54
N ARG A 160 -1.01 8.28 12.38
CA ARG A 160 0.27 8.30 13.11
C ARG A 160 0.03 8.31 14.62
N ARG A 161 -0.90 9.12 15.10
CA ARG A 161 -1.25 9.18 16.53
C ARG A 161 -1.76 7.82 17.04
N LYS A 162 -2.60 7.13 16.26
CA LYS A 162 -3.10 5.79 16.63
C LYS A 162 -1.99 4.75 16.61
N LEU A 163 -1.12 4.77 15.60
CA LEU A 163 0.02 3.85 15.51
C LEU A 163 1.01 4.07 16.66
N ALA A 164 1.31 5.31 17.01
CA ALA A 164 2.22 5.64 18.11
C ALA A 164 1.65 5.25 19.50
N ALA A 165 0.32 5.17 19.64
CA ALA A 165 -0.34 4.75 20.86
C ALA A 165 -0.51 3.22 20.98
N ASP A 166 -0.17 2.47 19.95
CA ASP A 166 -0.36 1.01 19.93
C ASP A 166 0.78 0.31 20.66
N SER A 167 0.44 -0.39 21.74
CA SER A 167 1.42 -1.09 22.58
C SER A 167 2.18 -2.20 21.85
N ARG A 168 1.64 -2.74 20.76
CA ARG A 168 2.31 -3.75 19.92
C ARG A 168 3.54 -3.20 19.22
N LEU A 169 3.56 -1.89 18.93
CA LEU A 169 4.67 -1.21 18.28
C LEU A 169 5.68 -0.62 19.29
N ALA A 170 5.33 -0.52 20.55
CA ALA A 170 6.18 0.05 21.58
C ALA A 170 7.59 -0.59 21.67
N PRO A 171 7.76 -1.93 21.54
CA PRO A 171 9.08 -2.56 21.57
C PRO A 171 10.00 -2.15 20.40
N PHE A 172 9.43 -1.65 19.31
CA PHE A 172 10.12 -1.27 18.08
C PHE A 172 10.24 0.25 17.90
N ALA A 173 9.77 1.02 18.87
CA ALA A 173 9.93 2.47 18.83
C ALA A 173 11.42 2.82 18.91
N PRO A 174 11.94 3.73 18.05
CA PRO A 174 13.32 4.17 18.16
C PRO A 174 13.51 4.82 19.55
N ASN A 175 14.60 4.46 20.22
CA ASN A 175 14.96 5.12 21.47
C ASN A 175 15.05 6.62 21.24
N ALA A 176 14.62 7.41 22.22
CA ALA A 176 14.58 8.88 22.10
C ALA A 176 15.95 9.54 21.80
N GLY A 177 17.05 8.74 21.81
CA GLY A 177 18.40 9.16 21.45
C GLY A 177 18.82 8.91 20.00
N ASP A 178 18.05 8.08 19.25
CA ASP A 178 18.45 7.63 17.90
C ASP A 178 17.79 8.40 16.75
N VAL A 179 17.00 9.42 17.08
CA VAL A 179 16.35 10.26 16.07
C VAL A 179 17.27 11.42 15.69
N GLU A 180 18.27 11.13 14.89
CA GLU A 180 18.93 12.16 14.10
C GLU A 180 17.91 12.61 13.03
N VAL A 181 17.26 13.76 13.30
CA VAL A 181 16.31 14.39 12.37
C VAL A 181 17.10 14.89 11.17
N THR A 182 17.27 14.03 10.17
CA THR A 182 17.65 14.52 8.84
C THR A 182 16.39 15.15 8.24
N ALA A 183 16.21 16.43 8.48
CA ALA A 183 15.23 17.24 7.77
C ALA A 183 15.71 17.47 6.33
N PRO A 184 14.84 17.40 5.31
CA PRO A 184 15.15 17.81 3.94
C PRO A 184 15.26 19.32 3.79
#